data_6d509c93a70f038b3581f3aa4bc806c6
#
_entry.id   6d509c93a70f038b3581f3aa4bc806c6
#
_cell.length_a   1.000
_cell.length_b   1.000
_cell.length_c   1.000
_cell.angle_alpha   90.00
_cell.angle_beta   90.00
_cell.angle_gamma   90.00
#
_symmetry.space_group_name_H-M   'P 1'
#
loop_
_entity.id
_entity.type
_entity.pdbx_description
1 polymer ?
#
loop_
_entity_poly.entity_id
_entity_poly.type
_entity_poly.pdbx_seq_one_letter_code
_entity_poly.pdbx_strand_id
1 'polypeptide(L)'
;MPTPTVTPAWLLAHLASEDLRVLDVRWTLQSGAQRAAYNAGHVPGAVFVDLDADLAGRPGPGGRHPLPPLDSFCEAMRQAGVSSTSSVVIYDEVTGAAARAWWLLTSCGHRQVAVLDGGLSAYLASGGELTDEPTTVSPGDLTASQFAGTIPADLIEVRQDQGHLVLDARARERYLGGRNPLDPRPGHLPGARSLPWTDLYPEGLLLDRQEIRRRLREAGHNPEQPVVAYCGSGVTACALLLGLAASGVEHLYLYPGSWSEWAADPSRPVSTED
;
A
#
# COMPACT_ATOMS: atom_id res chain seq x y z
N MET A 1 -13.86 5.09 -9.71
CA MET A 1 -14.06 3.63 -9.61
C MET A 1 -14.75 3.34 -8.28
N PRO A 2 -15.76 2.47 -8.21
CA PRO A 2 -16.50 2.22 -6.97
C PRO A 2 -15.78 1.26 -6.01
N THR A 3 -14.77 0.54 -6.47
CA THR A 3 -14.01 -0.45 -5.68
C THR A 3 -12.52 -0.13 -5.70
N PRO A 4 -11.78 -0.41 -4.61
CA PRO A 4 -10.33 -0.13 -4.53
C PRO A 4 -9.49 -1.11 -5.35
N THR A 5 -10.08 -2.14 -5.94
CA THR A 5 -9.42 -3.08 -6.85
C THR A 5 -10.21 -3.23 -8.16
N VAL A 6 -9.51 -3.54 -9.24
CA VAL A 6 -10.08 -3.89 -10.55
C VAL A 6 -9.53 -5.21 -11.04
N THR A 7 -10.33 -5.96 -11.80
CA THR A 7 -9.88 -7.21 -12.42
C THR A 7 -9.02 -6.95 -13.66
N PRO A 8 -8.17 -7.91 -14.08
CA PRO A 8 -7.48 -7.84 -15.37
C PRO A 8 -8.40 -7.65 -16.57
N ALA A 9 -9.56 -8.32 -16.58
CA ALA A 9 -10.56 -8.17 -17.64
C ALA A 9 -11.11 -6.74 -17.73
N TRP A 10 -11.30 -6.07 -16.56
CA TRP A 10 -11.72 -4.67 -16.54
C TRP A 10 -10.63 -3.79 -17.15
N LEU A 11 -9.35 -3.98 -16.75
CA LEU A 11 -8.23 -3.19 -17.28
C LEU A 11 -8.11 -3.36 -18.80
N LEU A 12 -8.14 -4.60 -19.31
CA LEU A 12 -8.08 -4.89 -20.74
C LEU A 12 -9.16 -4.15 -21.54
N ALA A 13 -10.38 -4.11 -21.00
CA ALA A 13 -11.49 -3.42 -21.65
C ALA A 13 -11.38 -1.88 -21.64
N HIS A 14 -10.51 -1.31 -20.79
CA HIS A 14 -10.42 0.14 -20.59
C HIS A 14 -9.07 0.75 -20.98
N LEU A 15 -8.09 -0.05 -21.46
CA LEU A 15 -6.75 0.45 -21.79
C LEU A 15 -6.76 1.61 -22.83
N ALA A 16 -7.76 1.64 -23.72
CA ALA A 16 -7.89 2.70 -24.71
C ALA A 16 -8.60 3.98 -24.21
N SER A 17 -8.98 4.03 -22.91
CA SER A 17 -9.66 5.21 -22.35
C SER A 17 -8.67 6.36 -22.15
N GLU A 18 -8.99 7.54 -22.68
CA GLU A 18 -8.15 8.74 -22.57
C GLU A 18 -7.98 9.23 -21.13
N ASP A 19 -8.99 8.97 -20.27
CA ASP A 19 -8.97 9.35 -18.85
C ASP A 19 -8.26 8.35 -17.96
N LEU A 20 -7.88 7.17 -18.48
CA LEU A 20 -7.17 6.16 -17.72
C LEU A 20 -5.68 6.48 -17.65
N ARG A 21 -5.12 6.36 -16.44
CA ARG A 21 -3.68 6.32 -16.19
C ARG A 21 -3.33 5.00 -15.55
N VAL A 22 -2.37 4.31 -16.14
CA VAL A 22 -1.85 3.05 -15.59
C VAL A 22 -0.48 3.33 -14.99
N LEU A 23 -0.26 2.95 -13.74
CA LEU A 23 1.01 3.14 -13.06
C LEU A 23 1.66 1.78 -12.76
N ASP A 24 2.89 1.61 -13.22
CA ASP A 24 3.74 0.46 -12.90
C ASP A 24 4.59 0.80 -11.67
N VAL A 25 4.34 0.11 -10.56
CA VAL A 25 5.08 0.31 -9.30
C VAL A 25 5.83 -0.97 -8.92
N ARG A 26 6.37 -1.67 -9.89
CA ARG A 26 7.16 -2.89 -9.61
C ARG A 26 8.40 -2.56 -8.79
N TRP A 27 8.45 -3.19 -7.63
CA TRP A 27 9.48 -2.97 -6.63
C TRP A 27 9.69 -4.24 -5.81
N THR A 28 10.90 -4.49 -5.35
CA THR A 28 11.18 -5.58 -4.39
C THR A 28 12.03 -5.06 -3.25
N LEU A 29 11.90 -5.68 -2.09
CA LEU A 29 12.68 -5.31 -0.90
C LEU A 29 14.19 -5.56 -1.09
N GLN A 30 14.57 -6.50 -1.96
CA GLN A 30 15.96 -6.88 -2.19
C GLN A 30 16.67 -5.97 -3.21
N SER A 31 15.98 -5.54 -4.24
CA SER A 31 16.57 -4.83 -5.39
C SER A 31 15.94 -3.46 -5.68
N GLY A 32 14.99 -3.02 -4.83
CA GLY A 32 14.32 -1.73 -5.02
C GLY A 32 13.45 -1.68 -6.27
N ALA A 33 13.37 -0.51 -6.86
CA ALA A 33 12.58 -0.22 -8.04
C ALA A 33 13.00 -1.03 -9.28
N GLN A 34 12.03 -1.63 -9.96
CA GLN A 34 12.27 -2.56 -11.08
C GLN A 34 12.17 -1.86 -12.45
N ARG A 35 12.80 -0.69 -12.59
CA ARG A 35 12.77 0.07 -13.85
C ARG A 35 13.31 -0.73 -15.04
N ALA A 36 14.31 -1.57 -14.86
CA ALA A 36 14.82 -2.41 -15.94
C ALA A 36 13.77 -3.42 -16.44
N ALA A 37 12.98 -4.00 -15.53
CA ALA A 37 11.88 -4.89 -15.87
C ALA A 37 10.74 -4.12 -16.58
N TYR A 38 10.44 -2.88 -16.15
CA TYR A 38 9.50 -2.01 -16.84
C TYR A 38 9.97 -1.74 -18.29
N ASN A 39 11.22 -1.38 -18.50
CA ASN A 39 11.76 -1.10 -19.82
C ASN A 39 11.77 -2.34 -20.74
N ALA A 40 11.88 -3.53 -20.17
CA ALA A 40 11.83 -4.79 -20.91
C ALA A 40 10.39 -5.22 -21.27
N GLY A 41 9.39 -4.69 -20.55
CA GLY A 41 7.99 -4.95 -20.83
C GLY A 41 7.07 -4.44 -19.73
N HIS A 42 6.06 -3.68 -20.11
CA HIS A 42 5.04 -3.12 -19.22
C HIS A 42 3.66 -3.12 -19.90
N VAL A 43 2.61 -2.91 -19.12
CA VAL A 43 1.23 -2.78 -19.64
C VAL A 43 1.19 -1.56 -20.58
N PRO A 44 0.63 -1.67 -21.79
CA PRO A 44 0.55 -0.55 -22.74
C PRO A 44 -0.01 0.72 -22.09
N GLY A 45 0.72 1.84 -22.28
CA GLY A 45 0.34 3.12 -21.69
C GLY A 45 0.68 3.29 -20.20
N ALA A 46 1.29 2.29 -19.57
CA ALA A 46 1.72 2.42 -18.17
C ALA A 46 2.92 3.36 -18.02
N VAL A 47 2.92 4.15 -16.96
CA VAL A 47 4.02 5.01 -16.55
C VAL A 47 4.67 4.40 -15.31
N PHE A 48 6.01 4.34 -15.31
CA PHE A 48 6.76 3.81 -14.16
C PHE A 48 6.83 4.84 -13.02
N VAL A 49 6.48 4.40 -11.83
CA VAL A 49 6.59 5.16 -10.57
C VAL A 49 7.51 4.40 -9.62
N ASP A 50 8.53 5.08 -9.12
CA ASP A 50 9.55 4.51 -8.23
C ASP A 50 9.09 4.61 -6.77
N LEU A 51 8.98 3.47 -6.07
CA LEU A 51 8.55 3.48 -4.68
C LEU A 51 9.49 4.29 -3.79
N ASP A 52 10.78 4.13 -3.95
CA ASP A 52 11.78 4.76 -3.08
C ASP A 52 11.94 6.25 -3.36
N ALA A 53 11.82 6.67 -4.62
CA ALA A 53 11.97 8.06 -5.04
C ALA A 53 10.66 8.87 -4.96
N ASP A 54 9.53 8.26 -5.35
CA ASP A 54 8.27 8.98 -5.57
C ASP A 54 7.23 8.74 -4.47
N LEU A 55 7.25 7.55 -3.82
CA LEU A 55 6.23 7.12 -2.86
C LEU A 55 6.74 7.04 -1.41
N ALA A 56 8.01 7.37 -1.18
CA ALA A 56 8.61 7.40 0.14
C ALA A 56 9.49 8.63 0.32
N GLY A 57 9.61 9.09 1.55
CA GLY A 57 10.63 10.04 1.96
C GLY A 57 11.97 9.34 2.24
N ARG A 58 13.01 10.11 2.45
CA ARG A 58 14.34 9.56 2.78
C ARG A 58 14.29 8.75 4.07
N PRO A 59 14.90 7.54 4.10
CA PRO A 59 15.05 6.78 5.34
C PRO A 59 15.70 7.60 6.45
N GLY A 60 15.19 7.45 7.67
CA GLY A 60 15.66 8.21 8.81
C GLY A 60 14.87 7.95 10.10
N PRO A 61 14.78 8.91 11.01
CA PRO A 61 14.06 8.78 12.27
C PRO A 61 12.58 8.38 12.10
N GLY A 62 11.94 8.77 10.99
CA GLY A 62 10.56 8.38 10.66
C GLY A 62 10.43 6.99 10.01
N GLY A 63 11.46 6.15 10.07
CA GLY A 63 11.44 4.79 9.54
C GLY A 63 12.14 4.63 8.17
N ARG A 64 11.98 3.45 7.56
CA ARG A 64 12.64 3.13 6.28
C ARG A 64 11.94 3.75 5.06
N HIS A 65 10.60 3.83 5.09
CA HIS A 65 9.81 4.43 4.01
C HIS A 65 8.79 5.41 4.62
N PRO A 66 9.26 6.53 5.22
CA PRO A 66 8.34 7.56 5.73
C PRO A 66 7.47 8.10 4.58
N LEU A 67 6.47 8.91 4.92
CA LEU A 67 5.69 9.58 3.88
C LEU A 67 6.61 10.48 3.04
N PRO A 68 6.43 10.52 1.71
CA PRO A 68 7.14 11.49 0.89
C PRO A 68 6.71 12.91 1.27
N PRO A 69 7.54 13.94 1.00
CA PRO A 69 7.05 15.32 1.01
C PRO A 69 5.86 15.45 0.06
N LEU A 70 4.78 16.09 0.52
CA LEU A 70 3.52 16.15 -0.23
C LEU A 70 3.68 16.76 -1.62
N ASP A 71 4.43 17.86 -1.72
CA ASP A 71 4.67 18.53 -3.00
C ASP A 71 5.46 17.65 -3.97
N SER A 72 6.45 16.90 -3.46
CA SER A 72 7.24 15.95 -4.27
C SER A 72 6.37 14.81 -4.77
N PHE A 73 5.48 14.27 -3.94
CA PHE A 73 4.51 13.26 -4.35
C PHE A 73 3.55 13.78 -5.42
N CYS A 74 2.97 14.95 -5.20
CA CYS A 74 2.06 15.57 -6.18
C CYS A 74 2.78 15.82 -7.51
N GLU A 75 4.04 16.27 -7.48
CA GLU A 75 4.84 16.47 -8.69
C GLU A 75 5.10 15.15 -9.43
N ALA A 76 5.52 14.10 -8.73
CA ALA A 76 5.72 12.78 -9.33
C ALA A 76 4.43 12.25 -10.00
N MET A 77 3.29 12.41 -9.34
CA MET A 77 2.00 12.00 -9.90
C MET A 77 1.59 12.85 -11.11
N ARG A 78 1.85 14.16 -11.09
CA ARG A 78 1.63 15.03 -12.28
C ARG A 78 2.51 14.58 -13.45
N GLN A 79 3.79 14.31 -13.22
CA GLN A 79 4.69 13.80 -14.27
C GLN A 79 4.24 12.43 -14.82
N ALA A 80 3.58 11.61 -13.99
CA ALA A 80 2.92 10.37 -14.42
C ALA A 80 1.55 10.60 -15.11
N GLY A 81 1.17 11.86 -15.37
CA GLY A 81 -0.06 12.23 -16.08
C GLY A 81 -1.33 12.16 -15.21
N VAL A 82 -1.20 12.07 -13.87
CA VAL A 82 -2.36 12.00 -12.98
C VAL A 82 -2.95 13.39 -12.79
N SER A 83 -4.20 13.54 -13.19
CA SER A 83 -5.03 14.73 -12.96
C SER A 83 -6.12 14.43 -11.92
N SER A 84 -6.72 15.47 -11.38
CA SER A 84 -7.80 15.39 -10.37
C SER A 84 -9.01 14.55 -10.85
N THR A 85 -9.21 14.42 -12.15
CA THR A 85 -10.30 13.68 -12.80
C THR A 85 -9.87 12.32 -13.37
N SER A 86 -8.57 12.00 -13.39
CA SER A 86 -8.07 10.75 -13.96
C SER A 86 -8.62 9.52 -13.22
N SER A 87 -8.95 8.48 -13.98
CA SER A 87 -9.05 7.12 -13.44
C SER A 87 -7.65 6.52 -13.39
N VAL A 88 -7.22 6.07 -12.21
CA VAL A 88 -5.86 5.52 -12.01
C VAL A 88 -5.94 4.04 -11.68
N VAL A 89 -5.26 3.20 -12.44
CA VAL A 89 -5.02 1.79 -12.11
C VAL A 89 -3.54 1.58 -11.84
N ILE A 90 -3.23 0.95 -10.73
CA ILE A 90 -1.87 0.73 -10.26
C ILE A 90 -1.59 -0.76 -10.21
N TYR A 91 -0.43 -1.20 -10.68
CA TYR A 91 -0.02 -2.58 -10.56
C TYR A 91 1.43 -2.75 -10.11
N ASP A 92 1.70 -3.90 -9.52
CA ASP A 92 3.02 -4.43 -9.17
C ASP A 92 3.05 -5.95 -9.38
N GLU A 93 3.98 -6.66 -8.75
CA GLU A 93 4.04 -8.14 -8.66
C GLU A 93 3.48 -8.64 -7.32
N VAL A 94 2.42 -7.99 -6.81
CA VAL A 94 1.81 -8.29 -5.49
C VAL A 94 2.83 -8.19 -4.35
N THR A 95 3.58 -7.10 -4.32
CA THR A 95 4.59 -6.81 -3.29
C THR A 95 4.11 -5.81 -2.25
N GLY A 96 2.95 -5.19 -2.49
CA GLY A 96 2.36 -4.13 -1.67
C GLY A 96 2.76 -2.71 -2.11
N ALA A 97 3.61 -2.56 -3.12
CA ALA A 97 4.02 -1.26 -3.64
C ALA A 97 2.87 -0.53 -4.36
N ALA A 98 2.07 -1.25 -5.16
CA ALA A 98 0.85 -0.72 -5.77
C ALA A 98 -0.15 -0.24 -4.71
N ALA A 99 -0.32 -0.99 -3.64
CA ALA A 99 -1.18 -0.59 -2.52
C ALA A 99 -0.65 0.66 -1.79
N ARG A 100 0.67 0.86 -1.72
CA ARG A 100 1.26 2.09 -1.17
C ARG A 100 0.90 3.31 -2.02
N ALA A 101 1.01 3.21 -3.35
CA ALA A 101 0.62 4.29 -4.26
C ALA A 101 -0.90 4.57 -4.17
N TRP A 102 -1.73 3.52 -4.12
CA TRP A 102 -3.17 3.63 -3.89
C TRP A 102 -3.48 4.37 -2.58
N TRP A 103 -2.82 4.00 -1.47
CA TRP A 103 -3.02 4.67 -0.18
C TRP A 103 -2.67 6.15 -0.26
N LEU A 104 -1.52 6.51 -0.82
CA LEU A 104 -1.09 7.91 -0.94
C LEU A 104 -2.06 8.73 -1.78
N LEU A 105 -2.51 8.22 -2.93
CA LEU A 105 -3.49 8.89 -3.78
C LEU A 105 -4.84 9.07 -3.07
N THR A 106 -5.36 8.02 -2.41
CA THR A 106 -6.63 8.12 -1.67
C THR A 106 -6.53 9.08 -0.48
N SER A 107 -5.40 9.06 0.24
CA SER A 107 -5.14 9.95 1.37
C SER A 107 -5.01 11.42 0.95
N CYS A 108 -4.62 11.68 -0.30
CA CYS A 108 -4.65 13.00 -0.93
C CYS A 108 -6.03 13.41 -1.46
N GLY A 109 -7.05 12.55 -1.31
CA GLY A 109 -8.41 12.82 -1.77
C GLY A 109 -8.71 12.40 -3.21
N HIS A 110 -7.77 11.75 -3.92
CA HIS A 110 -8.03 11.20 -5.25
C HIS A 110 -8.89 9.94 -5.13
N ARG A 111 -10.13 10.00 -5.64
CA ARG A 111 -11.14 8.95 -5.41
C ARG A 111 -11.24 7.89 -6.50
N GLN A 112 -10.71 8.18 -7.68
CA GLN A 112 -10.80 7.29 -8.84
C GLN A 112 -9.51 6.49 -9.01
N VAL A 113 -9.13 5.75 -7.98
CA VAL A 113 -7.90 4.94 -7.96
C VAL A 113 -8.19 3.52 -7.53
N ALA A 114 -7.61 2.55 -8.22
CA ALA A 114 -7.70 1.14 -7.90
C ALA A 114 -6.38 0.42 -8.14
N VAL A 115 -6.18 -0.69 -7.45
CA VAL A 115 -5.07 -1.63 -7.68
C VAL A 115 -5.56 -2.78 -8.56
N LEU A 116 -4.72 -3.22 -9.49
CA LEU A 116 -4.97 -4.39 -10.33
C LEU A 116 -4.87 -5.65 -9.47
N ASP A 117 -5.97 -6.35 -9.30
CA ASP A 117 -6.02 -7.58 -8.51
C ASP A 117 -5.20 -8.69 -9.18
N GLY A 118 -4.31 -9.31 -8.42
CA GLY A 118 -3.34 -10.28 -8.90
C GLY A 118 -2.15 -9.69 -9.67
N GLY A 119 -2.06 -8.36 -9.79
CA GLY A 119 -0.92 -7.66 -10.38
C GLY A 119 -0.64 -8.02 -11.83
N LEU A 120 0.62 -7.84 -12.26
CA LEU A 120 1.05 -8.08 -13.64
C LEU A 120 0.85 -9.55 -14.05
N SER A 121 1.11 -10.49 -13.16
CA SER A 121 0.95 -11.93 -13.44
C SER A 121 -0.48 -12.29 -13.83
N ALA A 122 -1.49 -11.75 -13.12
CA ALA A 122 -2.89 -11.98 -13.44
C ALA A 122 -3.32 -11.29 -14.75
N TYR A 123 -2.76 -10.10 -15.05
CA TYR A 123 -2.98 -9.43 -16.32
C TYR A 123 -2.51 -10.30 -17.50
N LEU A 124 -1.29 -10.85 -17.43
CA LEU A 124 -0.74 -11.73 -18.45
C LEU A 124 -1.54 -13.03 -18.59
N ALA A 125 -1.92 -13.64 -17.47
CA ALA A 125 -2.75 -14.85 -17.46
C ALA A 125 -4.15 -14.63 -18.08
N SER A 126 -4.61 -13.38 -18.09
CA SER A 126 -5.89 -12.99 -18.72
C SER A 126 -5.76 -12.61 -20.21
N GLY A 127 -4.59 -12.84 -20.82
CA GLY A 127 -4.34 -12.54 -22.23
C GLY A 127 -3.86 -11.11 -22.49
N GLY A 128 -3.44 -10.38 -21.45
CA GLY A 128 -2.81 -9.08 -21.61
C GLY A 128 -1.44 -9.19 -22.26
N GLU A 129 -1.09 -8.23 -23.10
CA GLU A 129 0.21 -8.14 -23.77
C GLU A 129 1.06 -7.03 -23.14
N LEU A 130 2.37 -7.18 -23.22
CA LEU A 130 3.32 -6.13 -22.80
C LEU A 130 3.87 -5.40 -24.03
N THR A 131 4.32 -4.18 -23.78
CA THR A 131 5.10 -3.38 -24.73
C THR A 131 6.40 -2.93 -24.07
N ASP A 132 7.44 -2.77 -24.86
CA ASP A 132 8.70 -2.11 -24.50
C ASP A 132 8.78 -0.67 -25.05
N GLU A 133 7.74 -0.23 -25.76
CA GLU A 133 7.66 1.14 -26.30
C GLU A 133 7.52 2.17 -25.16
N PRO A 134 8.38 3.20 -25.10
CA PRO A 134 8.32 4.21 -24.05
C PRO A 134 6.95 4.92 -24.00
N THR A 135 6.33 4.93 -22.82
CA THR A 135 5.09 5.69 -22.61
C THR A 135 5.40 7.17 -22.40
N THR A 136 4.76 8.03 -23.18
CA THR A 136 4.82 9.48 -23.02
C THR A 136 3.44 10.01 -22.68
N VAL A 137 3.33 10.76 -21.58
CA VAL A 137 2.08 11.39 -21.12
C VAL A 137 2.29 12.89 -20.92
N SER A 138 1.26 13.67 -21.15
CA SER A 138 1.25 15.07 -20.73
C SER A 138 1.14 15.14 -19.20
N PRO A 139 1.84 16.07 -18.53
CA PRO A 139 1.70 16.26 -17.11
C PRO A 139 0.24 16.53 -16.70
N GLY A 140 -0.17 15.92 -15.58
CA GLY A 140 -1.47 16.14 -14.98
C GLY A 140 -1.51 17.37 -14.07
N ASP A 141 -2.60 17.50 -13.30
CA ASP A 141 -2.86 18.65 -12.43
C ASP A 141 -3.11 18.29 -10.97
N LEU A 142 -2.74 17.07 -10.53
CA LEU A 142 -3.00 16.62 -9.16
C LEU A 142 -2.46 17.61 -8.13
N THR A 143 -3.32 18.00 -7.19
CA THR A 143 -2.99 18.83 -6.03
C THR A 143 -3.57 18.22 -4.77
N ALA A 144 -2.90 18.43 -3.64
CA ALA A 144 -3.36 17.99 -2.34
C ALA A 144 -2.89 18.95 -1.24
N SER A 145 -3.57 18.94 -0.11
CA SER A 145 -3.20 19.75 1.07
C SER A 145 -2.57 18.94 2.19
N GLN A 146 -2.80 17.62 2.21
CA GLN A 146 -2.27 16.70 3.23
C GLN A 146 -2.44 15.24 2.81
N PHE A 147 -1.76 14.34 3.53
CA PHE A 147 -2.09 12.92 3.56
C PHE A 147 -3.03 12.65 4.73
N ALA A 148 -4.32 12.48 4.46
CA ALA A 148 -5.31 12.13 5.47
C ALA A 148 -5.18 10.66 5.92
N GLY A 149 -5.73 10.34 7.10
CA GLY A 149 -5.78 8.94 7.58
C GLY A 149 -4.43 8.40 8.07
N THR A 150 -3.49 9.26 8.45
CA THR A 150 -2.18 8.84 9.00
C THR A 150 -2.13 9.06 10.50
N ILE A 151 -1.51 8.13 11.23
CA ILE A 151 -1.30 8.20 12.68
C ILE A 151 0.21 8.18 12.95
N PRO A 152 0.78 9.23 13.57
CA PRO A 152 2.19 9.23 13.98
C PRO A 152 2.41 8.33 15.21
N ALA A 153 3.68 7.95 15.44
CA ALA A 153 4.07 6.99 16.47
C ALA A 153 3.62 7.37 17.89
N ASP A 154 3.70 8.64 18.24
CA ASP A 154 3.33 9.18 19.55
C ASP A 154 1.81 9.17 19.84
N LEU A 155 0.99 8.98 18.83
CA LEU A 155 -0.46 8.85 18.97
C LEU A 155 -0.96 7.39 18.96
N ILE A 156 -0.10 6.39 18.78
CA ILE A 156 -0.56 4.98 18.68
C ILE A 156 -1.23 4.53 19.98
N GLU A 157 -0.60 4.74 21.13
CA GLU A 157 -1.16 4.36 22.43
C GLU A 157 -2.47 5.12 22.70
N VAL A 158 -2.50 6.42 22.40
CA VAL A 158 -3.72 7.24 22.52
C VAL A 158 -4.86 6.68 21.66
N ARG A 159 -4.56 6.21 20.45
CA ARG A 159 -5.56 5.61 19.56
C ARG A 159 -6.05 4.26 20.08
N GLN A 160 -5.16 3.44 20.64
CA GLN A 160 -5.56 2.19 21.32
C GLN A 160 -6.50 2.46 22.51
N ASP A 161 -6.18 3.43 23.35
CA ASP A 161 -7.03 3.84 24.48
C ASP A 161 -8.40 4.39 24.02
N GLN A 162 -8.45 4.96 22.83
CA GLN A 162 -9.69 5.40 22.16
C GLN A 162 -10.44 4.25 21.45
N GLY A 163 -10.01 3.00 21.63
CA GLY A 163 -10.67 1.82 21.10
C GLY A 163 -10.31 1.48 19.65
N HIS A 164 -9.26 2.07 19.06
CA HIS A 164 -8.79 1.65 17.74
C HIS A 164 -8.13 0.27 17.82
N LEU A 165 -8.43 -0.59 16.84
CA LEU A 165 -7.67 -1.83 16.64
C LEU A 165 -6.37 -1.52 15.91
N VAL A 166 -5.23 -1.86 16.50
CA VAL A 166 -3.92 -1.75 15.85
C VAL A 166 -3.53 -3.12 15.29
N LEU A 167 -3.27 -3.19 13.98
CA LEU A 167 -2.93 -4.42 13.26
C LEU A 167 -1.50 -4.40 12.75
N ASP A 168 -0.76 -5.46 13.04
CA ASP A 168 0.54 -5.76 12.45
C ASP A 168 0.36 -6.58 11.17
N ALA A 169 0.71 -5.98 10.03
CA ALA A 169 0.61 -6.60 8.71
C ALA A 169 1.81 -7.49 8.34
N ARG A 170 2.82 -7.61 9.21
CA ARG A 170 4.00 -8.47 8.97
C ARG A 170 3.65 -9.94 9.12
N ALA A 171 4.53 -10.82 8.63
CA ALA A 171 4.44 -12.25 8.93
C ALA A 171 4.38 -12.50 10.45
N ARG A 172 3.51 -13.43 10.87
CA ARG A 172 3.26 -13.75 12.29
C ARG A 172 4.54 -14.10 13.06
N GLU A 173 5.50 -14.75 12.41
CA GLU A 173 6.81 -15.04 13.01
C GLU A 173 7.51 -13.77 13.51
N ARG A 174 7.51 -12.69 12.68
CA ARG A 174 8.12 -11.41 13.07
C ARG A 174 7.36 -10.73 14.20
N TYR A 175 6.02 -10.82 14.18
CA TYR A 175 5.17 -10.32 15.25
C TYR A 175 5.53 -10.99 16.58
N LEU A 176 5.71 -12.31 16.63
CA LEU A 176 6.08 -13.09 17.83
C LEU A 176 7.57 -12.98 18.23
N GLY A 177 8.31 -12.06 17.64
CA GLY A 177 9.72 -11.82 18.00
C GLY A 177 10.72 -12.67 17.25
N GLY A 178 10.34 -13.33 16.16
CA GLY A 178 11.28 -13.96 15.24
C GLY A 178 12.29 -12.96 14.68
N ARG A 179 13.56 -13.32 14.65
CA ARG A 179 14.63 -12.44 14.18
C ARG A 179 14.53 -12.17 12.69
N ASN A 180 14.62 -10.91 12.32
CA ASN A 180 14.68 -10.47 10.93
C ASN A 180 15.78 -9.39 10.80
N PRO A 181 16.72 -9.49 9.83
CA PRO A 181 17.81 -8.52 9.68
C PRO A 181 17.34 -7.08 9.43
N LEU A 182 16.11 -6.91 8.96
CA LEU A 182 15.51 -5.60 8.68
C LEU A 182 14.90 -4.93 9.91
N ASP A 183 14.71 -5.67 11.00
CA ASP A 183 14.05 -5.17 12.20
C ASP A 183 15.11 -4.75 13.25
N PRO A 184 15.08 -3.50 13.75
CA PRO A 184 16.03 -3.04 14.76
C PRO A 184 15.96 -3.83 16.07
N ARG A 185 14.75 -4.29 16.43
CA ARG A 185 14.48 -5.17 17.59
C ARG A 185 13.42 -6.21 17.21
N PRO A 186 13.41 -7.41 17.83
CA PRO A 186 12.32 -8.38 17.67
C PRO A 186 11.05 -7.93 18.40
N GLY A 187 9.88 -8.43 17.97
CA GLY A 187 8.58 -8.19 18.62
C GLY A 187 7.66 -7.28 17.83
N HIS A 188 6.66 -6.72 18.52
CA HIS A 188 5.60 -5.89 17.96
C HIS A 188 5.18 -4.77 18.92
N LEU A 189 4.32 -3.86 18.46
CA LEU A 189 3.71 -2.82 19.29
C LEU A 189 2.82 -3.46 20.36
N PRO A 190 2.97 -3.12 21.65
CA PRO A 190 2.08 -3.63 22.69
C PRO A 190 0.61 -3.39 22.37
N GLY A 191 -0.23 -4.40 22.59
CA GLY A 191 -1.66 -4.34 22.30
C GLY A 191 -2.07 -4.44 20.84
N ALA A 192 -1.12 -4.48 19.90
CA ALA A 192 -1.42 -4.76 18.50
C ALA A 192 -1.83 -6.22 18.32
N ARG A 193 -2.60 -6.51 17.25
CA ARG A 193 -2.99 -7.86 16.84
C ARG A 193 -2.33 -8.20 15.50
N SER A 194 -1.99 -9.46 15.31
CA SER A 194 -1.40 -9.95 14.07
C SER A 194 -2.47 -10.22 13.01
N LEU A 195 -2.32 -9.60 11.84
CA LEU A 195 -3.05 -9.96 10.62
C LEU A 195 -2.11 -9.77 9.44
N PRO A 196 -1.30 -10.78 9.08
CA PRO A 196 -0.40 -10.70 7.95
C PRO A 196 -1.14 -10.31 6.67
N TRP A 197 -0.63 -9.32 5.95
CA TRP A 197 -1.29 -8.88 4.72
C TRP A 197 -1.40 -10.01 3.70
N THR A 198 -0.40 -10.91 3.63
CA THR A 198 -0.39 -12.08 2.75
C THR A 198 -1.56 -13.02 2.96
N ASP A 199 -2.13 -13.04 4.17
CA ASP A 199 -3.30 -13.86 4.47
C ASP A 199 -4.55 -13.38 3.72
N LEU A 200 -4.58 -12.14 3.26
CA LEU A 200 -5.67 -11.61 2.43
C LEU A 200 -5.45 -11.84 0.93
N TYR A 201 -4.25 -12.28 0.51
CA TYR A 201 -3.86 -12.44 -0.89
C TYR A 201 -3.30 -13.85 -1.20
N PRO A 202 -4.04 -14.93 -0.92
CA PRO A 202 -3.58 -16.26 -1.31
C PRO A 202 -3.34 -16.31 -2.82
N GLU A 203 -2.19 -16.87 -3.21
CA GLU A 203 -1.78 -16.93 -4.61
C GLU A 203 -1.73 -15.57 -5.33
N GLY A 204 -1.62 -14.49 -4.56
CA GLY A 204 -1.55 -13.11 -5.07
C GLY A 204 -2.91 -12.46 -5.38
N LEU A 205 -4.01 -13.16 -5.22
CA LEU A 205 -5.37 -12.64 -5.46
C LEU A 205 -6.04 -12.24 -4.15
N LEU A 206 -6.77 -11.14 -4.18
CA LEU A 206 -7.50 -10.67 -3.02
C LEU A 206 -8.68 -11.61 -2.69
N LEU A 207 -8.79 -12.00 -1.44
CA LEU A 207 -9.94 -12.75 -0.94
C LEU A 207 -11.25 -11.99 -1.13
N ASP A 208 -12.36 -12.73 -1.15
CA ASP A 208 -13.68 -12.12 -1.17
C ASP A 208 -13.99 -11.35 0.14
N ARG A 209 -14.99 -10.46 0.05
CA ARG A 209 -15.40 -9.58 1.15
C ARG A 209 -15.75 -10.33 2.44
N GLN A 210 -16.39 -11.49 2.35
CA GLN A 210 -16.87 -12.22 3.51
C GLN A 210 -15.69 -12.85 4.26
N GLU A 211 -14.75 -13.42 3.51
CA GLU A 211 -13.56 -14.06 4.05
C GLU A 211 -12.61 -13.02 4.69
N ILE A 212 -12.40 -11.86 4.05
CA ILE A 212 -11.64 -10.75 4.66
C ILE A 212 -12.27 -10.34 5.98
N ARG A 213 -13.58 -10.13 6.02
CA ARG A 213 -14.28 -9.76 7.25
C ARG A 213 -14.23 -10.85 8.33
N ARG A 214 -14.21 -12.13 7.94
CA ARG A 214 -14.02 -13.24 8.87
C ARG A 214 -12.65 -13.14 9.54
N ARG A 215 -11.57 -13.03 8.74
CA ARG A 215 -10.19 -12.90 9.24
C ARG A 215 -10.01 -11.67 10.13
N LEU A 216 -10.60 -10.56 9.75
CA LEU A 216 -10.55 -9.33 10.53
C LEU A 216 -11.23 -9.51 11.91
N ARG A 217 -12.39 -10.18 11.96
CA ARG A 217 -13.04 -10.52 13.25
C ARG A 217 -12.18 -11.46 14.11
N GLU A 218 -11.54 -12.44 13.50
CA GLU A 218 -10.61 -13.34 14.19
C GLU A 218 -9.39 -12.60 14.77
N ALA A 219 -8.96 -11.52 14.12
CA ALA A 219 -7.96 -10.60 14.66
C ALA A 219 -8.51 -9.66 15.76
N GLY A 220 -9.78 -9.80 16.15
CA GLY A 220 -10.39 -9.08 17.27
C GLY A 220 -11.16 -7.81 16.89
N HIS A 221 -11.45 -7.58 15.61
CA HIS A 221 -12.21 -6.41 15.16
C HIS A 221 -13.68 -6.49 15.55
N ASN A 222 -14.19 -5.43 16.13
CA ASN A 222 -15.62 -5.21 16.33
C ASN A 222 -16.20 -4.36 15.18
N PRO A 223 -17.50 -4.51 14.84
CA PRO A 223 -18.13 -3.66 13.83
C PRO A 223 -17.89 -2.16 14.11
N GLU A 224 -17.60 -1.40 13.06
CA GLU A 224 -17.36 0.05 13.11
C GLU A 224 -16.12 0.49 13.91
N GLN A 225 -15.36 -0.44 14.48
CA GLN A 225 -14.12 -0.09 15.19
C GLN A 225 -13.09 0.45 14.19
N PRO A 226 -12.49 1.64 14.45
CA PRO A 226 -11.42 2.15 13.62
C PRO A 226 -10.18 1.25 13.66
N VAL A 227 -9.52 1.08 12.51
CA VAL A 227 -8.34 0.24 12.36
C VAL A 227 -7.12 1.07 12.01
N VAL A 228 -6.03 0.88 12.76
CA VAL A 228 -4.70 1.39 12.41
C VAL A 228 -3.85 0.22 11.95
N ALA A 229 -3.28 0.27 10.77
CA ALA A 229 -2.34 -0.76 10.31
C ALA A 229 -0.90 -0.25 10.27
N TYR A 230 0.03 -1.13 10.62
CA TYR A 230 1.45 -0.92 10.44
C TYR A 230 2.11 -2.20 9.91
N CYS A 231 3.35 -2.09 9.42
CA CYS A 231 4.15 -3.26 9.02
C CYS A 231 5.63 -3.07 9.39
N GLY A 232 6.55 -3.47 8.54
CA GLY A 232 7.98 -3.18 8.71
C GLY A 232 8.33 -1.72 8.47
N SER A 233 7.73 -1.08 7.46
CA SER A 233 8.09 0.27 6.99
C SER A 233 6.93 1.04 6.32
N GLY A 234 5.67 0.65 6.56
CA GLY A 234 4.50 1.35 6.04
C GLY A 234 4.14 1.03 4.58
N VAL A 235 4.82 0.11 3.92
CA VAL A 235 4.51 -0.30 2.54
C VAL A 235 3.42 -1.38 2.54
N THR A 236 3.71 -2.56 3.08
CA THR A 236 2.77 -3.69 3.04
C THR A 236 1.56 -3.52 3.99
N ALA A 237 1.62 -2.61 4.95
CA ALA A 237 0.44 -2.19 5.70
C ALA A 237 -0.64 -1.59 4.79
N CYS A 238 -0.24 -0.92 3.70
CA CYS A 238 -1.18 -0.42 2.71
C CYS A 238 -1.91 -1.55 1.96
N ALA A 239 -1.25 -2.71 1.73
CA ALA A 239 -1.92 -3.87 1.16
C ALA A 239 -2.98 -4.46 2.10
N LEU A 240 -2.69 -4.52 3.41
CA LEU A 240 -3.71 -4.87 4.40
C LEU A 240 -4.88 -3.88 4.35
N LEU A 241 -4.61 -2.58 4.37
CA LEU A 241 -5.64 -1.53 4.32
C LEU A 241 -6.45 -1.57 3.01
N LEU A 242 -5.82 -1.87 1.87
CA LEU A 242 -6.50 -2.06 0.59
C LEU A 242 -7.52 -3.21 0.67
N GLY A 243 -7.13 -4.36 1.21
CA GLY A 243 -8.02 -5.50 1.39
C GLY A 243 -9.19 -5.17 2.34
N LEU A 244 -8.91 -4.48 3.45
CA LEU A 244 -9.95 -4.04 4.39
C LEU A 244 -10.92 -3.05 3.73
N ALA A 245 -10.43 -2.08 2.97
CA ALA A 245 -11.25 -1.14 2.20
C ALA A 245 -12.14 -1.87 1.17
N ALA A 246 -11.59 -2.86 0.46
CA ALA A 246 -12.35 -3.69 -0.48
C ALA A 246 -13.46 -4.48 0.21
N SER A 247 -13.28 -4.84 1.47
CA SER A 247 -14.31 -5.49 2.28
C SER A 247 -15.35 -4.51 2.86
N GLY A 248 -15.17 -3.20 2.66
CA GLY A 248 -16.09 -2.15 3.12
C GLY A 248 -15.86 -1.73 4.57
N VAL A 249 -14.63 -1.81 5.06
CA VAL A 249 -14.22 -1.17 6.33
C VAL A 249 -13.88 0.29 6.02
N GLU A 250 -14.46 1.23 6.77
CA GLU A 250 -14.38 2.66 6.44
C GLU A 250 -13.30 3.42 7.21
N HIS A 251 -13.18 3.21 8.50
CA HIS A 251 -12.26 3.97 9.37
C HIS A 251 -10.86 3.35 9.40
N LEU A 252 -10.13 3.54 8.33
CA LEU A 252 -8.81 2.96 8.11
C LEU A 252 -7.71 4.01 8.24
N TYR A 253 -6.67 3.68 9.00
CA TYR A 253 -5.53 4.56 9.26
C TYR A 253 -4.21 3.81 9.05
N LEU A 254 -3.22 4.52 8.54
CA LEU A 254 -1.86 4.02 8.40
C LEU A 254 -0.96 4.62 9.48
N TYR A 255 -0.16 3.78 10.14
CA TYR A 255 1.04 4.24 10.84
C TYR A 255 2.25 4.13 9.88
N PRO A 256 2.67 5.23 9.24
CA PRO A 256 3.64 5.16 8.13
C PRO A 256 5.05 4.75 8.59
N GLY A 257 5.54 5.22 9.73
CA GLY A 257 6.86 4.88 10.27
C GLY A 257 7.00 3.41 10.66
N SER A 258 5.88 2.80 11.05
CA SER A 258 5.77 1.35 11.30
C SER A 258 6.82 0.84 12.28
N TRP A 259 7.11 -0.47 12.22
CA TRP A 259 8.08 -1.09 13.12
C TRP A 259 9.48 -0.51 13.01
N SER A 260 9.89 -0.06 11.81
CA SER A 260 11.22 0.52 11.61
C SER A 260 11.44 1.84 12.35
N GLU A 261 10.39 2.64 12.56
CA GLU A 261 10.42 3.83 13.41
C GLU A 261 10.29 3.45 14.89
N TRP A 262 9.27 2.66 15.23
CA TRP A 262 8.97 2.28 16.61
C TRP A 262 10.15 1.59 17.29
N ALA A 263 10.69 0.56 16.63
CA ALA A 263 11.77 -0.26 17.18
C ALA A 263 13.14 0.42 17.17
N ALA A 264 13.32 1.50 16.41
CA ALA A 264 14.55 2.30 16.43
C ALA A 264 14.69 3.13 17.72
N ASP A 265 13.58 3.48 18.37
CA ASP A 265 13.57 4.19 19.64
C ASP A 265 13.62 3.18 20.80
N PRO A 266 14.74 3.10 21.56
CA PRO A 266 14.88 2.14 22.65
C PRO A 266 13.95 2.44 23.84
N SER A 267 13.40 3.66 23.95
CA SER A 267 12.45 4.02 25.01
C SER A 267 11.04 3.48 24.78
N ARG A 268 10.69 3.11 23.52
CA ARG A 268 9.37 2.58 23.21
C ARG A 268 9.24 1.12 23.64
N PRO A 269 8.11 0.75 24.27
CA PRO A 269 7.88 -0.63 24.70
C PRO A 269 7.70 -1.57 23.50
N VAL A 270 8.04 -2.83 23.70
CA VAL A 270 7.80 -3.91 22.73
C VAL A 270 7.20 -5.12 23.43
N SER A 271 6.37 -5.88 22.70
CA SER A 271 5.82 -7.16 23.12
C SER A 271 6.28 -8.27 22.17
N THR A 272 6.36 -9.51 22.70
CA THR A 272 6.56 -10.74 21.92
C THR A 272 5.48 -11.77 22.23
N GLU A 273 4.51 -11.40 23.07
CA GLU A 273 3.38 -12.23 23.48
C GLU A 273 2.16 -11.94 22.58
N ASP A 274 1.30 -12.94 22.35
CA ASP A 274 0.13 -12.88 21.47
C ASP A 274 -1.09 -12.20 22.13
#